data_d280f0f867a143d6323dbc65295a779b
#
_entry.id   d280f0f867a143d6323dbc65295a779b
#
_cell.length_a   1.000
_cell.length_b   1.000
_cell.length_c   1.000
_cell.angle_alpha   90.00
_cell.angle_beta   90.00
_cell.angle_gamma   90.00
#
_symmetry.space_group_name_H-M   'P 1'
#
loop_
_entity.id
_entity.type
_entity.pdbx_description
1 polymer ?
#
loop_
_entity_poly.entity_id
_entity_poly.type
_entity_poly.pdbx_seq_one_letter_code
_entity_poly.pdbx_strand_id
1 'polypeptide(L)'
;MITSQLLHPASIVVVGASNNVHKPGGAILKNLLSGGYTGELRAVNPKETEVQGVAAFADVKDIPDTDLAILAIPAALCPDAVEMLAAEKQVKAFIILSAGFGEETHEGAVLEDRILETVNRYGASLIGPNCIGFMNSWHHSVFSQPIPQLHPQGVDLISSSGATAVFILESAVTKGLQFNSVWSVGNAKQIGVEDVLQYMDEHFDAENDSRIKLLYIESIGDPDRLLFHASSLIRKGCKIAAIKSGSSESGSRAASSHTGAIASSDSAVEALFRKAGIVRCYSREEL
;
A
#
# COMPACT_ATOMS: atom_id res chain seq x y z
N MET A 1 -5.93 -10.86 3.17
CA MET A 1 -4.79 -11.80 3.51
C MET A 1 -3.52 -11.26 2.88
N ILE A 2 -2.39 -11.22 3.61
CA ILE A 2 -1.09 -10.81 3.08
C ILE A 2 -0.33 -12.07 2.67
N THR A 3 -0.01 -12.21 1.37
CA THR A 3 0.68 -13.38 0.81
C THR A 3 2.19 -13.17 0.76
N SER A 4 2.96 -14.26 0.71
CA SER A 4 4.41 -14.19 0.50
C SER A 4 4.80 -13.53 -0.84
N GLN A 5 3.96 -13.68 -1.86
CA GLN A 5 4.14 -13.07 -3.18
C GLN A 5 4.01 -11.53 -3.15
N LEU A 6 3.31 -10.96 -2.15
CA LEU A 6 3.31 -9.51 -1.95
C LEU A 6 4.63 -9.04 -1.33
N LEU A 7 5.18 -9.81 -0.40
CA LEU A 7 6.33 -9.40 0.41
C LEU A 7 7.68 -9.75 -0.24
N HIS A 8 7.75 -10.91 -0.88
CA HIS A 8 8.98 -11.49 -1.43
C HIS A 8 8.71 -12.11 -2.80
N PRO A 9 8.21 -11.33 -3.79
CA PRO A 9 7.95 -11.87 -5.12
C PRO A 9 9.24 -12.31 -5.81
N ALA A 10 9.22 -13.48 -6.46
CA ALA A 10 10.30 -13.91 -7.36
C ALA A 10 10.18 -13.24 -8.73
N SER A 11 8.98 -12.78 -9.09
CA SER A 11 8.71 -12.09 -10.35
C SER A 11 7.68 -10.98 -10.18
N ILE A 12 7.92 -9.84 -10.85
CA ILE A 12 7.04 -8.66 -10.84
C ILE A 12 6.73 -8.25 -12.28
N VAL A 13 5.47 -7.95 -12.56
CA VAL A 13 5.06 -7.28 -13.80
C VAL A 13 4.50 -5.89 -13.51
N VAL A 14 4.94 -4.88 -14.27
CA VAL A 14 4.37 -3.53 -14.26
C VAL A 14 3.46 -3.37 -15.47
N VAL A 15 2.15 -3.37 -15.24
CA VAL A 15 1.13 -3.17 -16.28
C VAL A 15 0.88 -1.67 -16.45
N GLY A 16 1.10 -1.16 -17.65
CA GLY A 16 1.13 0.28 -17.93
C GLY A 16 2.51 0.92 -17.67
N ALA A 17 3.56 0.10 -17.75
CA ALA A 17 4.94 0.59 -17.68
C ALA A 17 5.24 1.65 -18.74
N SER A 18 6.14 2.60 -18.45
CA SER A 18 6.44 3.71 -19.34
C SER A 18 7.93 4.10 -19.30
N ASN A 19 8.46 4.49 -20.46
CA ASN A 19 9.76 5.16 -20.55
C ASN A 19 9.75 6.57 -19.92
N ASN A 20 8.58 7.19 -19.77
CA ASN A 20 8.44 8.45 -19.05
C ASN A 20 8.39 8.20 -17.53
N VAL A 21 9.50 8.47 -16.86
CA VAL A 21 9.69 8.29 -15.42
C VAL A 21 8.84 9.24 -14.53
N HIS A 22 8.16 10.22 -15.12
CA HIS A 22 7.23 11.11 -14.43
C HIS A 22 5.79 10.55 -14.39
N LYS A 23 5.51 9.48 -15.15
CA LYS A 23 4.25 8.73 -15.06
C LYS A 23 4.36 7.65 -13.98
N PRO A 24 3.27 7.30 -13.28
CA PRO A 24 3.30 6.28 -12.23
C PRO A 24 3.95 4.96 -12.67
N GLY A 25 3.57 4.41 -13.82
CA GLY A 25 4.15 3.18 -14.35
C GLY A 25 5.62 3.29 -14.76
N GLY A 26 6.11 4.48 -15.09
CA GLY A 26 7.54 4.73 -15.35
C GLY A 26 8.33 4.94 -14.06
N ALA A 27 7.76 5.69 -13.10
CA ALA A 27 8.39 5.94 -11.82
C ALA A 27 8.58 4.65 -11.01
N ILE A 28 7.55 3.79 -10.96
CA ILE A 28 7.64 2.54 -10.20
C ILE A 28 8.63 1.55 -10.82
N LEU A 29 8.69 1.45 -12.15
CA LEU A 29 9.67 0.63 -12.83
C LEU A 29 11.10 1.11 -12.55
N LYS A 30 11.33 2.44 -12.61
CA LYS A 30 12.61 3.05 -12.23
C LYS A 30 12.99 2.72 -10.78
N ASN A 31 12.04 2.81 -9.85
CA ASN A 31 12.29 2.55 -8.44
C ASN A 31 12.62 1.08 -8.15
N LEU A 32 11.96 0.14 -8.84
CA LEU A 32 12.29 -1.28 -8.79
C LEU A 32 13.72 -1.55 -9.29
N LEU A 33 14.10 -0.97 -10.43
CA LEU A 33 15.43 -1.11 -11.01
C LEU A 33 16.51 -0.49 -10.11
N SER A 34 16.30 0.76 -9.66
CA SER A 34 17.25 1.46 -8.81
C SER A 34 17.31 0.93 -7.37
N GLY A 35 16.23 0.29 -6.91
CA GLY A 35 16.15 -0.37 -5.60
C GLY A 35 16.83 -1.73 -5.54
N GLY A 36 17.41 -2.20 -6.67
CA GLY A 36 18.17 -3.44 -6.72
C GLY A 36 17.31 -4.69 -6.63
N TYR A 37 16.05 -4.64 -7.10
CA TYR A 37 15.24 -5.86 -7.19
C TYR A 37 15.93 -6.91 -8.07
N THR A 38 16.15 -8.09 -7.53
CA THR A 38 16.93 -9.16 -8.16
C THR A 38 16.09 -10.25 -8.81
N GLY A 39 14.76 -10.21 -8.62
CA GLY A 39 13.83 -11.14 -9.27
C GLY A 39 13.57 -10.79 -10.73
N GLU A 40 12.71 -11.58 -11.37
CA GLU A 40 12.34 -11.34 -12.76
C GLU A 40 11.41 -10.12 -12.88
N LEU A 41 11.82 -9.12 -13.66
CA LEU A 41 11.04 -7.90 -13.87
C LEU A 41 10.54 -7.86 -15.32
N ARG A 42 9.25 -7.59 -15.49
CA ARG A 42 8.56 -7.54 -16.78
C ARG A 42 7.73 -6.27 -16.89
N ALA A 43 7.54 -5.80 -18.10
CA ALA A 43 6.70 -4.65 -18.41
C ALA A 43 5.55 -5.05 -19.34
N VAL A 44 4.38 -4.41 -19.18
CA VAL A 44 3.32 -4.47 -20.19
C VAL A 44 3.08 -3.07 -20.73
N ASN A 45 3.30 -2.89 -22.03
CA ASN A 45 3.05 -1.66 -22.76
C ASN A 45 2.69 -1.99 -24.22
N PRO A 46 1.50 -1.60 -24.73
CA PRO A 46 1.05 -1.99 -26.07
C PRO A 46 1.83 -1.33 -27.23
N LYS A 47 2.74 -0.39 -26.95
CA LYS A 47 3.46 0.39 -27.96
C LYS A 47 4.97 0.13 -27.96
N GLU A 48 5.50 -0.49 -26.91
CA GLU A 48 6.93 -0.64 -26.70
C GLU A 48 7.28 -2.14 -26.59
N THR A 49 8.42 -2.54 -27.12
CA THR A 49 8.99 -3.88 -26.92
C THR A 49 9.99 -3.92 -25.77
N GLU A 50 10.41 -2.75 -25.30
CA GLU A 50 11.30 -2.58 -24.18
C GLU A 50 10.96 -1.25 -23.46
N VAL A 51 10.94 -1.27 -22.14
CA VAL A 51 10.72 -0.09 -21.28
C VAL A 51 11.83 -0.02 -20.25
N GLN A 52 12.63 1.04 -20.27
CA GLN A 52 13.77 1.26 -19.35
C GLN A 52 14.75 0.06 -19.26
N GLY A 53 14.99 -0.64 -20.37
CA GLY A 53 15.86 -1.84 -20.41
C GLY A 53 15.16 -3.14 -20.02
N VAL A 54 13.86 -3.10 -19.67
CA VAL A 54 13.06 -4.28 -19.33
C VAL A 54 12.23 -4.71 -20.54
N ALA A 55 12.24 -6.01 -20.86
CA ALA A 55 11.41 -6.58 -21.92
C ALA A 55 9.92 -6.28 -21.67
N ALA A 56 9.24 -5.77 -22.70
CA ALA A 56 7.84 -5.39 -22.61
C ALA A 56 6.97 -6.27 -23.52
N PHE A 57 5.84 -6.68 -22.98
CA PHE A 57 4.79 -7.42 -23.67
C PHE A 57 3.68 -6.47 -24.08
N ALA A 58 3.02 -6.73 -25.20
CA ALA A 58 1.93 -5.89 -25.69
C ALA A 58 0.65 -6.05 -24.86
N ASP A 59 0.42 -7.23 -24.28
CA ASP A 59 -0.80 -7.59 -23.55
C ASP A 59 -0.45 -8.44 -22.32
N VAL A 60 -1.26 -8.36 -21.27
CA VAL A 60 -1.12 -9.16 -20.04
C VAL A 60 -1.23 -10.66 -20.28
N LYS A 61 -1.95 -11.08 -21.34
CA LYS A 61 -2.08 -12.49 -21.72
C LYS A 61 -0.78 -13.11 -22.23
N ASP A 62 0.16 -12.30 -22.70
CA ASP A 62 1.40 -12.77 -23.34
C ASP A 62 2.55 -12.94 -22.33
N ILE A 63 2.39 -12.47 -21.08
CA ILE A 63 3.42 -12.63 -20.04
C ILE A 63 3.48 -14.07 -19.52
N PRO A 64 4.63 -14.54 -19.03
CA PRO A 64 4.72 -15.78 -18.25
C PRO A 64 4.04 -15.65 -16.88
N ASP A 65 3.89 -16.77 -16.17
CA ASP A 65 3.45 -16.79 -14.77
C ASP A 65 4.25 -15.81 -13.92
N THR A 66 3.58 -15.10 -13.01
CA THR A 66 4.15 -13.97 -12.27
C THR A 66 3.56 -13.88 -10.87
N ASP A 67 4.38 -13.57 -9.86
CA ASP A 67 3.96 -13.50 -8.47
C ASP A 67 3.17 -12.24 -8.15
N LEU A 68 3.71 -11.06 -8.51
CA LEU A 68 3.16 -9.74 -8.20
C LEU A 68 2.88 -8.94 -9.48
N ALA A 69 1.68 -8.41 -9.59
CA ALA A 69 1.31 -7.45 -10.64
C ALA A 69 1.07 -6.06 -10.05
N ILE A 70 1.70 -5.06 -10.66
CA ILE A 70 1.53 -3.64 -10.31
C ILE A 70 0.80 -2.97 -11.47
N LEU A 71 -0.41 -2.46 -11.22
CA LEU A 71 -1.26 -1.86 -12.24
C LEU A 71 -1.20 -0.33 -12.19
N ALA A 72 -0.74 0.27 -13.28
CA ALA A 72 -0.71 1.71 -13.54
C ALA A 72 -1.50 2.05 -14.83
N ILE A 73 -2.70 1.50 -14.93
CA ILE A 73 -3.64 1.60 -16.06
C ILE A 73 -4.96 2.23 -15.60
N PRO A 74 -5.80 2.77 -16.50
CA PRO A 74 -7.10 3.34 -16.13
C PRO A 74 -7.97 2.37 -15.31
N ALA A 75 -8.69 2.89 -14.31
CA ALA A 75 -9.50 2.09 -13.39
C ALA A 75 -10.46 1.12 -14.10
N ALA A 76 -11.11 1.56 -15.19
CA ALA A 76 -12.04 0.73 -15.96
C ALA A 76 -11.40 -0.54 -16.57
N LEU A 77 -10.08 -0.56 -16.75
CA LEU A 77 -9.36 -1.71 -17.31
C LEU A 77 -8.81 -2.66 -16.22
N CYS A 78 -8.77 -2.22 -14.96
CA CYS A 78 -8.18 -3.00 -13.88
C CYS A 78 -8.92 -4.31 -13.59
N PRO A 79 -10.26 -4.38 -13.54
CA PRO A 79 -10.95 -5.63 -13.20
C PRO A 79 -10.64 -6.77 -14.17
N ASP A 80 -10.65 -6.49 -15.48
CA ASP A 80 -10.39 -7.51 -16.51
C ASP A 80 -8.91 -7.94 -16.48
N ALA A 81 -7.99 -6.99 -16.26
CA ALA A 81 -6.56 -7.30 -16.11
C ALA A 81 -6.30 -8.15 -14.87
N VAL A 82 -6.94 -7.85 -13.72
CA VAL A 82 -6.79 -8.62 -12.48
C VAL A 82 -7.34 -10.04 -12.65
N GLU A 83 -8.52 -10.19 -13.28
CA GLU A 83 -9.10 -11.51 -13.54
C GLU A 83 -8.18 -12.36 -14.42
N MET A 84 -7.69 -11.80 -15.54
CA MET A 84 -6.76 -12.49 -16.45
C MET A 84 -5.47 -12.91 -15.73
N LEU A 85 -4.86 -11.99 -15.00
CA LEU A 85 -3.59 -12.23 -14.30
C LEU A 85 -3.74 -13.27 -13.19
N ALA A 86 -4.83 -13.22 -12.42
CA ALA A 86 -5.09 -14.18 -11.35
C ALA A 86 -5.45 -15.58 -11.88
N ALA A 87 -6.28 -15.65 -12.94
CA ALA A 87 -6.78 -16.89 -13.49
C ALA A 87 -5.73 -17.64 -14.36
N GLU A 88 -4.98 -16.90 -15.19
CA GLU A 88 -4.15 -17.51 -16.22
C GLU A 88 -2.63 -17.34 -16.00
N LYS A 89 -2.22 -16.40 -15.12
CA LYS A 89 -0.79 -16.08 -14.89
C LYS A 89 -0.33 -16.32 -13.46
N GLN A 90 -1.11 -17.02 -12.66
CA GLN A 90 -0.81 -17.43 -11.29
C GLN A 90 -0.51 -16.26 -10.34
N VAL A 91 -0.92 -15.02 -10.68
CA VAL A 91 -0.64 -13.85 -9.85
C VAL A 91 -1.37 -13.97 -8.50
N LYS A 92 -0.61 -13.86 -7.42
CA LYS A 92 -1.10 -13.94 -6.04
C LYS A 92 -0.93 -12.65 -5.23
N ALA A 93 -0.44 -11.59 -5.88
CA ALA A 93 -0.36 -10.27 -5.26
C ALA A 93 -0.60 -9.17 -6.30
N PHE A 94 -1.36 -8.15 -5.88
CA PHE A 94 -1.70 -7.00 -6.71
C PHE A 94 -1.44 -5.70 -5.95
N ILE A 95 -0.88 -4.72 -6.65
CA ILE A 95 -0.79 -3.33 -6.22
C ILE A 95 -1.45 -2.49 -7.31
N ILE A 96 -2.54 -1.76 -6.99
CA ILE A 96 -3.25 -0.92 -7.94
C ILE A 96 -3.01 0.54 -7.59
N LEU A 97 -2.23 1.22 -8.44
CA LEU A 97 -1.84 2.62 -8.22
C LEU A 97 -2.94 3.61 -8.62
N SER A 98 -3.74 3.24 -9.60
CA SER A 98 -4.72 4.12 -10.24
C SER A 98 -5.80 4.57 -9.26
N ALA A 99 -6.24 5.83 -9.42
CA ALA A 99 -7.47 6.40 -8.88
C ALA A 99 -8.62 6.22 -9.88
N GLY A 100 -9.83 6.66 -9.51
CA GLY A 100 -11.04 6.56 -10.32
C GLY A 100 -11.91 5.38 -9.90
N PHE A 101 -11.85 5.01 -8.64
CA PHE A 101 -12.63 3.94 -8.04
C PHE A 101 -13.70 4.49 -7.07
N GLY A 102 -13.95 3.82 -5.96
CA GLY A 102 -14.99 4.17 -5.00
C GLY A 102 -14.80 5.52 -4.33
N GLU A 103 -13.59 6.07 -4.33
CA GLU A 103 -13.31 7.43 -3.84
C GLU A 103 -13.84 8.53 -4.77
N GLU A 104 -14.11 8.23 -6.04
CA GLU A 104 -14.60 9.20 -7.01
C GLU A 104 -16.08 9.01 -7.36
N THR A 105 -16.50 7.76 -7.63
CA THR A 105 -17.86 7.48 -8.14
C THR A 105 -18.42 6.16 -7.63
N HIS A 106 -19.74 6.03 -7.72
CA HIS A 106 -20.41 4.75 -7.43
C HIS A 106 -20.04 3.65 -8.44
N GLU A 107 -19.88 3.99 -9.70
CA GLU A 107 -19.40 3.07 -10.74
C GLU A 107 -17.99 2.59 -10.42
N GLY A 108 -17.13 3.47 -9.91
CA GLY A 108 -15.80 3.13 -9.41
C GLY A 108 -15.84 2.12 -8.27
N ALA A 109 -16.80 2.24 -7.34
CA ALA A 109 -16.98 1.27 -6.26
C ALA A 109 -17.36 -0.12 -6.79
N VAL A 110 -18.16 -0.21 -7.86
CA VAL A 110 -18.46 -1.49 -8.53
C VAL A 110 -17.23 -2.13 -9.14
N LEU A 111 -16.31 -1.33 -9.70
CA LEU A 111 -15.03 -1.86 -10.20
C LEU A 111 -14.17 -2.44 -9.07
N GLU A 112 -14.12 -1.76 -7.90
CA GLU A 112 -13.43 -2.28 -6.71
C GLU A 112 -14.03 -3.59 -6.22
N ASP A 113 -15.35 -3.70 -6.18
CA ASP A 113 -16.04 -4.92 -5.74
C ASP A 113 -15.70 -6.10 -6.65
N ARG A 114 -15.68 -5.92 -7.98
CA ARG A 114 -15.22 -6.94 -8.93
C ARG A 114 -13.78 -7.38 -8.67
N ILE A 115 -12.88 -6.43 -8.43
CA ILE A 115 -11.49 -6.74 -8.13
C ILE A 115 -11.40 -7.52 -6.82
N LEU A 116 -12.11 -7.07 -5.76
CA LEU A 116 -12.13 -7.74 -4.47
C LEU A 116 -12.64 -9.19 -4.57
N GLU A 117 -13.73 -9.42 -5.31
CA GLU A 117 -14.26 -10.76 -5.57
C GLU A 117 -13.23 -11.65 -6.24
N THR A 118 -12.52 -11.14 -7.26
CA THR A 118 -11.49 -11.86 -7.98
C THR A 118 -10.31 -12.22 -7.07
N VAL A 119 -9.71 -11.24 -6.38
CA VAL A 119 -8.54 -11.51 -5.53
C VAL A 119 -8.87 -12.48 -4.39
N ASN A 120 -10.09 -12.41 -3.82
CA ASN A 120 -10.54 -13.34 -2.81
C ASN A 120 -10.76 -14.75 -3.39
N ARG A 121 -11.35 -14.89 -4.57
CA ARG A 121 -11.57 -16.15 -5.26
C ARG A 121 -10.27 -16.89 -5.54
N TYR A 122 -9.22 -16.18 -5.92
CA TYR A 122 -7.91 -16.75 -6.23
C TYR A 122 -6.94 -16.76 -5.06
N GLY A 123 -7.35 -16.31 -3.86
CA GLY A 123 -6.52 -16.25 -2.65
C GLY A 123 -5.32 -15.30 -2.80
N ALA A 124 -5.52 -14.18 -3.51
CA ALA A 124 -4.48 -13.19 -3.77
C ALA A 124 -4.57 -12.01 -2.79
N SER A 125 -3.45 -11.30 -2.61
CA SER A 125 -3.36 -10.04 -1.86
C SER A 125 -3.64 -8.83 -2.75
N LEU A 126 -4.28 -7.79 -2.20
CA LEU A 126 -4.51 -6.52 -2.88
C LEU A 126 -4.11 -5.33 -2.00
N ILE A 127 -3.17 -4.52 -2.46
CA ILE A 127 -2.87 -3.18 -1.94
C ILE A 127 -3.52 -2.13 -2.86
N GLY A 128 -4.24 -1.18 -2.25
CA GLY A 128 -4.98 -0.15 -2.97
C GLY A 128 -6.44 -0.54 -3.23
N PRO A 129 -7.06 -0.04 -4.31
CA PRO A 129 -6.52 0.92 -5.29
C PRO A 129 -6.22 2.31 -4.73
N ASN A 130 -5.85 3.26 -5.61
CA ASN A 130 -5.56 4.65 -5.25
C ASN A 130 -4.46 4.75 -4.17
N CYS A 131 -3.30 4.15 -4.42
CA CYS A 131 -2.17 4.12 -3.50
C CYS A 131 -0.86 4.50 -4.18
N ILE A 132 0.19 4.81 -3.41
CA ILE A 132 1.54 4.99 -3.98
C ILE A 132 2.32 3.67 -4.10
N GLY A 133 1.81 2.58 -3.50
CA GLY A 133 2.40 1.26 -3.54
C GLY A 133 2.93 0.77 -2.19
N PHE A 134 3.79 -0.23 -2.25
CA PHE A 134 4.40 -0.89 -1.11
C PHE A 134 5.91 -1.01 -1.30
N MET A 135 6.67 -0.88 -0.21
CA MET A 135 8.13 -1.00 -0.24
C MET A 135 8.65 -1.69 1.02
N ASN A 136 9.60 -2.58 0.82
CA ASN A 136 10.40 -3.23 1.87
C ASN A 136 11.83 -3.45 1.35
N SER A 137 12.66 -4.16 2.12
CA SER A 137 14.02 -4.49 1.72
C SER A 137 14.12 -5.41 0.48
N TRP A 138 13.02 -6.05 0.08
CA TRP A 138 12.98 -6.96 -1.06
C TRP A 138 12.69 -6.25 -2.39
N HIS A 139 11.75 -5.29 -2.38
CA HIS A 139 11.39 -4.53 -3.58
C HIS A 139 10.84 -3.15 -3.25
N HIS A 140 11.14 -2.19 -4.13
CA HIS A 140 10.69 -0.79 -4.02
C HIS A 140 9.51 -0.53 -4.95
N SER A 141 8.38 -1.20 -4.72
CA SER A 141 7.15 -1.07 -5.50
C SER A 141 6.35 0.18 -5.12
N VAL A 142 6.99 1.34 -5.12
CA VAL A 142 6.37 2.66 -4.93
C VAL A 142 6.72 3.59 -6.08
N PHE A 143 5.79 4.46 -6.50
CA PHE A 143 6.08 5.42 -7.57
C PHE A 143 6.52 6.80 -7.08
N SER A 144 6.53 7.02 -5.76
CA SER A 144 6.92 8.31 -5.15
C SER A 144 8.43 8.48 -5.01
N GLN A 145 8.84 9.71 -4.77
CA GLN A 145 10.19 10.11 -4.37
C GLN A 145 10.06 11.04 -3.15
N PRO A 146 11.06 11.16 -2.25
CA PRO A 146 12.30 10.38 -2.26
C PRO A 146 12.08 8.92 -1.83
N ILE A 147 12.98 8.01 -2.27
CA ILE A 147 13.06 6.67 -1.71
C ILE A 147 13.88 6.75 -0.42
N PRO A 148 13.30 6.41 0.75
CA PRO A 148 14.03 6.41 2.00
C PRO A 148 15.07 5.29 2.05
N GLN A 149 16.11 5.49 2.88
CA GLN A 149 17.03 4.41 3.19
C GLN A 149 16.33 3.34 4.03
N LEU A 150 16.43 2.09 3.61
CA LEU A 150 15.84 0.96 4.33
C LEU A 150 16.82 0.35 5.31
N HIS A 151 16.30 -0.04 6.48
CA HIS A 151 17.03 -0.74 7.53
C HIS A 151 16.06 -1.67 8.27
N PRO A 152 16.42 -2.91 8.60
CA PRO A 152 15.50 -3.87 9.26
C PRO A 152 14.88 -3.35 10.56
N GLN A 153 15.64 -2.58 11.33
CA GLN A 153 15.15 -1.96 12.58
C GLN A 153 14.66 -0.51 12.37
N GLY A 154 14.51 -0.06 11.13
CA GLY A 154 13.91 1.22 10.79
C GLY A 154 12.43 1.28 11.17
N VAL A 155 11.76 2.32 10.73
CA VAL A 155 10.33 2.56 11.02
C VAL A 155 9.45 1.83 10.00
N ASP A 156 8.34 1.24 10.42
CA ASP A 156 7.26 0.86 9.52
C ASP A 156 6.26 2.00 9.39
N LEU A 157 6.01 2.46 8.18
CA LEU A 157 4.99 3.45 7.89
C LEU A 157 3.79 2.78 7.21
N ILE A 158 2.61 2.94 7.79
CA ILE A 158 1.34 2.45 7.23
C ILE A 158 0.43 3.65 7.03
N SER A 159 0.04 3.94 5.80
CA SER A 159 -0.73 5.13 5.46
C SER A 159 -1.92 4.82 4.54
N SER A 160 -3.11 5.30 4.94
CA SER A 160 -4.30 5.31 4.07
C SER A 160 -4.19 6.34 2.94
N SER A 161 -3.38 7.40 3.11
CA SER A 161 -3.19 8.46 2.11
C SER A 161 -1.82 8.37 1.46
N GLY A 162 -1.79 8.23 0.13
CA GLY A 162 -0.55 8.25 -0.64
C GLY A 162 0.17 9.60 -0.56
N ALA A 163 -0.54 10.71 -0.70
CA ALA A 163 0.04 12.04 -0.61
C ALA A 163 0.64 12.32 0.78
N THR A 164 -0.07 11.94 1.85
CA THR A 164 0.44 12.12 3.22
C THR A 164 1.65 11.21 3.48
N ALA A 165 1.66 9.98 2.95
CA ALA A 165 2.83 9.12 3.04
C ALA A 165 4.07 9.79 2.42
N VAL A 166 3.96 10.40 1.24
CA VAL A 166 5.07 11.14 0.59
C VAL A 166 5.55 12.27 1.49
N PHE A 167 4.66 13.10 2.03
CA PHE A 167 5.05 14.20 2.93
C PHE A 167 5.72 13.72 4.22
N ILE A 168 5.29 12.59 4.78
CA ILE A 168 5.94 11.98 5.95
C ILE A 168 7.34 11.50 5.55
N LEU A 169 7.48 10.82 4.41
CA LEU A 169 8.78 10.34 3.91
C LEU A 169 9.75 11.49 3.66
N GLU A 170 9.33 12.57 3.01
CA GLU A 170 10.15 13.76 2.77
C GLU A 170 10.67 14.36 4.09
N SER A 171 9.78 14.54 5.06
CA SER A 171 10.14 15.09 6.38
C SER A 171 11.07 14.14 7.14
N ALA A 172 10.80 12.84 7.12
CA ALA A 172 11.57 11.83 7.83
C ALA A 172 12.98 11.65 7.27
N VAL A 173 13.11 11.61 5.92
CA VAL A 173 14.42 11.47 5.26
C VAL A 173 15.32 12.65 5.59
N THR A 174 14.81 13.87 5.63
CA THR A 174 15.58 15.05 6.01
C THR A 174 16.04 15.04 7.47
N LYS A 175 15.34 14.31 8.33
CA LYS A 175 15.70 14.09 9.75
C LYS A 175 16.59 12.85 9.97
N GLY A 176 16.94 12.13 8.89
CA GLY A 176 17.78 10.94 8.97
C GLY A 176 17.08 9.69 9.44
N LEU A 177 15.73 9.63 9.43
CA LEU A 177 15.00 8.41 9.73
C LEU A 177 15.22 7.36 8.63
N GLN A 178 15.40 6.13 9.05
CA GLN A 178 15.42 4.95 8.20
C GLN A 178 14.09 4.20 8.32
N PHE A 179 13.68 3.55 7.26
CA PHE A 179 12.44 2.78 7.24
C PHE A 179 12.73 1.28 7.10
N ASN A 180 11.89 0.44 7.68
CA ASN A 180 11.87 -0.98 7.41
C ASN A 180 10.90 -1.29 6.25
N SER A 181 9.70 -0.72 6.33
CA SER A 181 8.69 -0.86 5.28
C SER A 181 7.81 0.38 5.15
N VAL A 182 7.22 0.55 3.95
CA VAL A 182 6.22 1.58 3.67
C VAL A 182 5.02 0.92 3.00
N TRP A 183 3.86 1.03 3.65
CA TRP A 183 2.59 0.50 3.21
C TRP A 183 1.65 1.67 2.88
N SER A 184 1.36 1.91 1.61
CA SER A 184 0.30 2.83 1.22
C SER A 184 -0.93 2.01 0.84
N VAL A 185 -1.89 1.91 1.74
CA VAL A 185 -3.05 1.03 1.55
C VAL A 185 -4.15 1.64 0.68
N GLY A 186 -4.09 2.96 0.40
CA GLY A 186 -5.06 3.65 -0.46
C GLY A 186 -6.48 3.50 0.05
N ASN A 187 -7.41 3.13 -0.84
CA ASN A 187 -8.82 2.86 -0.49
C ASN A 187 -9.00 1.65 0.45
N ALA A 188 -7.93 0.88 0.68
CA ALA A 188 -7.91 -0.26 1.60
C ALA A 188 -9.02 -1.28 1.35
N LYS A 189 -9.29 -1.60 0.07
CA LYS A 189 -10.43 -2.45 -0.30
C LYS A 189 -10.34 -3.87 0.26
N GLN A 190 -9.12 -4.42 0.37
CA GLN A 190 -8.87 -5.72 0.99
C GLN A 190 -7.90 -5.61 2.17
N ILE A 191 -6.76 -4.94 1.99
CA ILE A 191 -5.74 -4.79 3.01
C ILE A 191 -5.76 -3.36 3.51
N GLY A 192 -6.23 -3.18 4.76
CA GLY A 192 -6.24 -1.93 5.50
C GLY A 192 -5.11 -1.86 6.54
N VAL A 193 -5.13 -0.79 7.34
CA VAL A 193 -4.17 -0.60 8.44
C VAL A 193 -4.23 -1.74 9.44
N GLU A 194 -5.44 -2.21 9.75
CA GLU A 194 -5.71 -3.30 10.70
C GLU A 194 -5.12 -4.63 10.22
N ASP A 195 -5.20 -4.91 8.91
CA ASP A 195 -4.65 -6.13 8.31
C ASP A 195 -3.13 -6.14 8.35
N VAL A 196 -2.50 -4.97 8.10
CA VAL A 196 -1.04 -4.83 8.18
C VAL A 196 -0.58 -4.99 9.63
N LEU A 197 -1.26 -4.38 10.60
CA LEU A 197 -0.93 -4.53 12.03
C LEU A 197 -1.12 -5.98 12.49
N GLN A 198 -2.19 -6.66 12.05
CA GLN A 198 -2.39 -8.08 12.32
C GLN A 198 -1.22 -8.91 11.81
N TYR A 199 -0.85 -8.72 10.54
CA TYR A 199 0.27 -9.43 9.94
C TYR A 199 1.57 -9.21 10.73
N MET A 200 1.88 -7.94 11.06
CA MET A 200 3.06 -7.60 11.85
C MET A 200 3.05 -8.20 13.25
N ASP A 201 1.88 -8.28 13.89
CA ASP A 201 1.73 -8.86 15.22
C ASP A 201 1.93 -10.39 15.21
N GLU A 202 1.29 -11.06 14.25
CA GLU A 202 1.34 -12.53 14.13
C GLU A 202 2.72 -13.06 13.76
N HIS A 203 3.53 -12.25 13.02
CA HIS A 203 4.86 -12.65 12.55
C HIS A 203 6.01 -11.92 13.27
N PHE A 204 5.74 -11.21 14.36
CA PHE A 204 6.71 -10.35 15.04
C PHE A 204 7.90 -11.12 15.59
N ASP A 205 9.08 -10.78 15.10
CA ASP A 205 10.38 -11.21 15.63
C ASP A 205 11.06 -10.06 16.38
N ALA A 206 11.18 -10.21 17.71
CA ALA A 206 11.73 -9.16 18.57
C ALA A 206 13.21 -8.84 18.32
N GLU A 207 13.97 -9.72 17.65
CA GLU A 207 15.40 -9.51 17.37
C GLU A 207 15.61 -8.80 16.03
N ASN A 208 14.73 -9.09 15.03
CA ASN A 208 14.94 -8.67 13.66
C ASN A 208 13.99 -7.60 13.18
N ASP A 209 12.79 -7.50 13.77
CA ASP A 209 11.76 -6.58 13.26
C ASP A 209 11.85 -5.17 13.85
N SER A 210 11.34 -4.22 13.09
CA SER A 210 11.09 -2.85 13.54
C SER A 210 10.22 -2.81 14.79
N ARG A 211 10.62 -1.97 15.75
CA ARG A 211 9.82 -1.71 16.97
C ARG A 211 9.02 -0.42 16.91
N ILE A 212 9.08 0.34 15.81
CA ILE A 212 8.39 1.61 15.66
C ILE A 212 7.42 1.53 14.49
N LYS A 213 6.14 1.76 14.74
CA LYS A 213 5.09 1.79 13.73
C LYS A 213 4.47 3.18 13.68
N LEU A 214 4.49 3.82 12.53
CA LEU A 214 3.84 5.10 12.28
C LEU A 214 2.59 4.88 11.43
N LEU A 215 1.46 5.40 11.89
CA LEU A 215 0.17 5.20 11.23
C LEU A 215 -0.42 6.53 10.79
N TYR A 216 -0.89 6.59 9.55
CA TYR A 216 -1.79 7.64 9.09
C TYR A 216 -3.11 6.99 8.67
N ILE A 217 -4.18 7.28 9.39
CA ILE A 217 -5.46 6.57 9.30
C ILE A 217 -6.57 7.53 8.88
N GLU A 218 -7.23 7.26 7.77
CA GLU A 218 -8.42 8.00 7.32
C GLU A 218 -9.72 7.38 7.81
N SER A 219 -9.79 6.05 7.82
CA SER A 219 -10.92 5.29 8.35
C SER A 219 -10.43 4.08 9.14
N ILE A 220 -11.23 3.61 10.08
CA ILE A 220 -10.99 2.39 10.84
C ILE A 220 -12.14 1.44 10.52
N GLY A 221 -11.85 0.40 9.74
CA GLY A 221 -12.85 -0.57 9.30
C GLY A 221 -13.21 -1.58 10.39
N ASP A 222 -12.21 -2.02 11.16
CA ASP A 222 -12.36 -2.99 12.25
C ASP A 222 -11.66 -2.47 13.52
N PRO A 223 -12.36 -1.70 14.38
CA PRO A 223 -11.80 -1.14 15.61
C PRO A 223 -11.33 -2.20 16.61
N ASP A 224 -12.00 -3.35 16.69
CA ASP A 224 -11.65 -4.41 17.62
C ASP A 224 -10.34 -5.09 17.20
N ARG A 225 -10.16 -5.34 15.91
CA ARG A 225 -8.93 -5.87 15.35
C ARG A 225 -7.75 -4.90 15.51
N LEU A 226 -7.97 -3.61 15.23
CA LEU A 226 -6.96 -2.57 15.47
C LEU A 226 -6.53 -2.58 16.95
N LEU A 227 -7.50 -2.56 17.87
CA LEU A 227 -7.24 -2.57 19.31
C LEU A 227 -6.45 -3.80 19.73
N PHE A 228 -6.84 -4.99 19.27
CA PHE A 228 -6.23 -6.24 19.65
C PHE A 228 -4.76 -6.31 19.22
N HIS A 229 -4.49 -6.10 17.93
CA HIS A 229 -3.14 -6.26 17.37
C HIS A 229 -2.20 -5.12 17.75
N ALA A 230 -2.67 -3.87 17.82
CA ALA A 230 -1.86 -2.77 18.31
C ALA A 230 -1.46 -2.96 19.79
N SER A 231 -2.42 -3.36 20.66
CA SER A 231 -2.11 -3.66 22.06
C SER A 231 -1.15 -4.84 22.20
N SER A 232 -1.27 -5.85 21.36
CA SER A 232 -0.37 -7.01 21.36
C SER A 232 1.06 -6.60 20.98
N LEU A 233 1.24 -5.86 19.89
CA LEU A 233 2.54 -5.33 19.46
C LEU A 233 3.19 -4.45 20.55
N ILE A 234 2.40 -3.59 21.21
CA ILE A 234 2.90 -2.73 22.30
C ILE A 234 3.37 -3.57 23.49
N ARG A 235 2.65 -4.64 23.87
CA ARG A 235 3.09 -5.58 24.91
C ARG A 235 4.36 -6.34 24.52
N LYS A 236 4.59 -6.57 23.22
CA LYS A 236 5.82 -7.15 22.67
C LYS A 236 6.99 -6.14 22.59
N GLY A 237 6.78 -4.90 23.03
CA GLY A 237 7.80 -3.84 23.11
C GLY A 237 7.83 -2.88 21.92
N CYS A 238 6.85 -2.92 21.03
CA CYS A 238 6.71 -1.93 19.96
C CYS A 238 6.19 -0.60 20.50
N LYS A 239 6.50 0.49 19.79
CA LYS A 239 5.89 1.80 19.95
C LYS A 239 5.08 2.11 18.71
N ILE A 240 3.84 2.54 18.89
CA ILE A 240 2.93 2.89 17.81
C ILE A 240 2.50 4.33 17.98
N ALA A 241 2.74 5.16 16.96
CA ALA A 241 2.24 6.53 16.90
C ALA A 241 1.28 6.67 15.71
N ALA A 242 0.21 7.46 15.86
CA ALA A 242 -0.81 7.56 14.84
C ALA A 242 -1.38 8.98 14.70
N ILE A 243 -1.58 9.39 13.44
CA ILE A 243 -2.44 10.50 13.07
C ILE A 243 -3.76 9.92 12.56
N LYS A 244 -4.89 10.40 13.09
CA LYS A 244 -6.22 10.16 12.51
C LYS A 244 -6.66 11.42 11.77
N SER A 245 -6.89 11.32 10.47
CA SER A 245 -7.42 12.43 9.68
C SER A 245 -8.86 12.76 10.08
N GLY A 246 -9.30 13.98 9.79
CA GLY A 246 -10.68 14.40 10.06
C GLY A 246 -11.01 14.61 11.54
N SER A 247 -10.03 14.96 12.39
CA SER A 247 -10.21 15.23 13.81
C SER A 247 -10.96 16.54 14.12
N SER A 248 -11.02 17.49 13.17
CA SER A 248 -11.83 18.70 13.28
C SER A 248 -13.13 18.55 12.48
N GLU A 249 -14.18 19.34 12.80
CA GLU A 249 -15.43 19.34 12.05
C GLU A 249 -15.23 19.62 10.55
N SER A 250 -14.33 20.56 10.22
CA SER A 250 -13.98 20.88 8.83
C SER A 250 -13.21 19.75 8.16
N GLY A 251 -12.28 19.14 8.90
CA GLY A 251 -11.52 17.97 8.44
C GLY A 251 -12.39 16.73 8.29
N SER A 252 -13.37 16.52 9.18
CA SER A 252 -14.34 15.43 9.10
C SER A 252 -15.21 15.55 7.84
N ARG A 253 -15.71 16.77 7.53
CA ARG A 253 -16.46 17.03 6.30
C ARG A 253 -15.60 16.78 5.04
N ALA A 254 -14.35 17.23 5.06
CA ALA A 254 -13.42 16.99 3.95
C ALA A 254 -13.11 15.50 3.76
N ALA A 255 -12.83 14.78 4.85
CA ALA A 255 -12.58 13.34 4.81
C ALA A 255 -13.79 12.54 4.31
N SER A 256 -15.00 12.87 4.78
CA SER A 256 -16.24 12.21 4.34
C SER A 256 -16.53 12.44 2.85
N SER A 257 -16.22 13.63 2.33
CA SER A 257 -16.40 13.93 0.90
C SER A 257 -15.35 13.25 0.01
N HIS A 258 -14.17 12.93 0.55
CA HIS A 258 -13.08 12.33 -0.22
C HIS A 258 -13.09 10.80 -0.19
N THR A 259 -13.51 10.18 0.92
CA THR A 259 -13.46 8.71 1.09
C THR A 259 -14.82 8.04 1.06
N GLY A 260 -15.93 8.80 1.04
CA GLY A 260 -17.29 8.26 1.16
C GLY A 260 -17.59 7.58 2.51
N ALA A 261 -16.62 7.50 3.41
CA ALA A 261 -16.77 6.85 4.71
C ALA A 261 -17.38 7.80 5.75
N ILE A 262 -18.26 7.28 6.61
CA ILE A 262 -18.76 8.02 7.77
C ILE A 262 -17.57 8.15 8.75
N ALA A 263 -17.13 9.39 8.99
CA ALA A 263 -16.07 9.66 9.93
C ALA A 263 -16.47 9.16 11.35
N SER A 264 -15.66 8.26 11.91
CA SER A 264 -15.81 7.86 13.31
C SER A 264 -15.71 9.09 14.23
N SER A 265 -16.47 9.13 15.32
CA SER A 265 -16.36 10.26 16.25
C SER A 265 -14.93 10.37 16.80
N ASP A 266 -14.37 11.57 16.83
CA ASP A 266 -12.99 11.79 17.26
C ASP A 266 -12.76 11.31 18.71
N SER A 267 -13.78 11.44 19.58
CA SER A 267 -13.76 10.93 20.94
C SER A 267 -13.68 9.40 21.02
N ALA A 268 -14.32 8.68 20.09
CA ALA A 268 -14.22 7.22 20.03
C ALA A 268 -12.82 6.79 19.57
N VAL A 269 -12.25 7.48 18.60
CA VAL A 269 -10.88 7.22 18.14
C VAL A 269 -9.86 7.51 19.26
N GLU A 270 -10.04 8.61 20.00
CA GLU A 270 -9.20 8.93 21.16
C GLU A 270 -9.25 7.84 22.22
N ALA A 271 -10.46 7.38 22.56
CA ALA A 271 -10.64 6.29 23.53
C ALA A 271 -10.00 4.98 23.04
N LEU A 272 -10.13 4.66 21.75
CA LEU A 272 -9.54 3.48 21.12
C LEU A 272 -8.01 3.53 21.20
N PHE A 273 -7.40 4.64 20.75
CA PHE A 273 -5.94 4.81 20.75
C PHE A 273 -5.37 4.74 22.17
N ARG A 274 -6.00 5.43 23.11
CA ARG A 274 -5.60 5.39 24.52
C ARG A 274 -5.70 3.98 25.11
N LYS A 275 -6.78 3.22 24.80
CA LYS A 275 -6.96 1.85 25.27
C LYS A 275 -5.94 0.90 24.63
N ALA A 276 -5.60 1.12 23.37
CA ALA A 276 -4.59 0.33 22.68
C ALA A 276 -3.14 0.65 23.13
N GLY A 277 -2.91 1.84 23.72
CA GLY A 277 -1.57 2.35 24.02
C GLY A 277 -0.89 3.05 22.85
N ILE A 278 -1.65 3.43 21.83
CA ILE A 278 -1.17 4.19 20.67
C ILE A 278 -0.97 5.64 21.07
N VAL A 279 0.19 6.22 20.74
CA VAL A 279 0.47 7.64 20.89
C VAL A 279 -0.26 8.39 19.79
N ARG A 280 -1.22 9.24 20.17
CA ARG A 280 -1.92 10.07 19.21
C ARG A 280 -1.10 11.31 18.88
N CYS A 281 -0.89 11.55 17.58
CA CYS A 281 -0.27 12.75 17.04
C CYS A 281 -1.31 13.58 16.28
N TYR A 282 -1.17 14.90 16.32
CA TYR A 282 -2.07 15.86 15.65
C TYR A 282 -1.41 16.57 14.48
N SER A 283 -0.11 16.42 14.33
CA SER A 283 0.67 16.94 13.20
C SER A 283 1.72 15.94 12.73
N ARG A 284 2.26 16.17 11.53
CA ARG A 284 3.34 15.36 10.98
C ARG A 284 4.66 15.53 11.73
N GLU A 285 4.83 16.68 12.34
CA GLU A 285 6.00 17.02 13.15
C GLU A 285 6.01 16.25 14.48
N GLU A 286 4.82 15.93 15.02
CA GLU A 286 4.67 15.11 16.21
C GLU A 286 4.85 13.63 15.95
N LEU A 287 4.43 13.17 14.75
CA LEU A 287 4.57 11.79 14.33
C LEU A 287 6.04 11.45 14.07
#